data_9d274b9cce8905183228da0278475c25
#
_entry.id   9d274b9cce8905183228da0278475c25
#
_cell.length_a   1.000
_cell.length_b   1.000
_cell.length_c   1.000
_cell.angle_alpha   90.00
_cell.angle_beta   90.00
_cell.angle_gamma   90.00
#
_symmetry.space_group_name_H-M   'P 1'
#
loop_
_entity.id
_entity.type
_entity.pdbx_description
1 polymer ?
#
loop_
_entity_poly.entity_id
_entity_poly.type
_entity_poly.pdbx_seq_one_letter_code
_entity_poly.pdbx_strand_id
1 'polypeptide(L)'
;MILARQCLFAILLAAALAACAQSPSRQAPAHNGATATAEDPPSRFIGVIGRRARHAPQFLRIPETNFYVLRSFLDSQTGETLHQLYVSDSYSGTERHWNAARDGVGHPLRFLEISQHEIICKGGCSYAEEFAADIPESELRASPHGLSVTFMARSGDEKTIDVSGDQITAQLAAVDARRQPVQPAAPQSPLSARQ
;
A
#
# COMPACT_ATOMS: atom_id res chain seq x y z
N MET A 1 -73.86 2.73 -17.47
CA MET A 1 -74.75 2.30 -16.38
C MET A 1 -73.92 2.07 -15.11
N ILE A 2 -74.23 2.92 -14.20
CA ILE A 2 -74.43 2.79 -12.76
C ILE A 2 -73.11 2.94 -11.99
N LEU A 3 -72.86 4.12 -11.42
CA LEU A 3 -73.07 4.71 -10.09
C LEU A 3 -71.95 4.37 -9.11
N ALA A 4 -71.12 5.33 -8.87
CA ALA A 4 -71.08 6.26 -7.76
C ALA A 4 -71.33 5.63 -6.36
N ARG A 5 -70.33 5.57 -5.54
CA ARG A 5 -70.48 5.74 -4.10
C ARG A 5 -69.27 6.42 -3.50
N GLN A 6 -69.46 7.72 -3.25
CA GLN A 6 -68.71 8.52 -2.33
C GLN A 6 -68.92 7.98 -0.92
N CYS A 7 -67.90 7.88 -0.14
CA CYS A 7 -67.97 8.00 1.31
C CYS A 7 -66.85 8.90 1.78
N LEU A 8 -67.25 10.12 2.09
CA LEU A 8 -66.55 11.05 2.96
C LEU A 8 -66.31 10.39 4.31
N PHE A 9 -65.13 10.43 4.81
CA PHE A 9 -64.88 10.48 6.28
C PHE A 9 -63.85 11.55 6.55
N ALA A 10 -64.33 12.44 7.41
CA ALA A 10 -63.71 13.66 7.85
C ALA A 10 -62.56 13.42 8.82
N ILE A 11 -61.52 14.18 8.67
CA ILE A 11 -60.77 14.98 9.67
C ILE A 11 -60.57 14.35 11.04
N LEU A 12 -59.33 14.02 11.37
CA LEU A 12 -58.78 14.27 12.69
C LEU A 12 -57.29 14.62 12.56
N LEU A 13 -57.04 15.91 12.75
CA LEU A 13 -55.77 16.56 12.86
C LEU A 13 -55.13 16.09 14.19
N ALA A 14 -54.05 15.33 14.11
CA ALA A 14 -53.18 15.09 15.27
C ALA A 14 -51.76 15.49 14.88
N ALA A 15 -51.41 16.70 15.24
CA ALA A 15 -50.04 17.21 15.17
C ALA A 15 -49.21 16.43 16.23
N ALA A 16 -48.44 15.45 15.77
CA ALA A 16 -47.39 14.87 16.59
C ALA A 16 -46.08 15.61 16.23
N LEU A 17 -45.70 16.54 17.08
CA LEU A 17 -44.39 17.15 17.14
C LEU A 17 -43.38 16.05 17.47
N ALA A 18 -42.76 15.47 16.48
CA ALA A 18 -41.59 14.65 16.65
C ALA A 18 -40.41 15.55 17.05
N ALA A 19 -40.16 15.66 18.32
CA ALA A 19 -38.93 16.24 18.85
C ALA A 19 -37.76 15.43 18.31
N CYS A 20 -36.98 16.04 17.41
CA CYS A 20 -35.66 15.54 17.08
C CYS A 20 -34.83 15.53 18.36
N ALA A 21 -34.67 14.35 18.95
CA ALA A 21 -33.69 14.13 19.98
C ALA A 21 -32.30 14.32 19.35
N GLN A 22 -31.75 15.49 19.51
CA GLN A 22 -30.35 15.75 19.25
C GLN A 22 -29.56 14.93 20.26
N SER A 23 -28.91 13.87 19.80
CA SER A 23 -27.90 13.17 20.56
C SER A 23 -26.82 14.17 20.96
N PRO A 24 -26.49 14.33 22.24
CA PRO A 24 -25.39 15.20 22.61
C PRO A 24 -24.12 14.64 22.00
N SER A 25 -23.53 15.38 21.07
CA SER A 25 -22.15 15.16 20.63
C SER A 25 -21.29 15.18 21.89
N ARG A 26 -20.77 14.01 22.29
CA ARG A 26 -19.70 13.95 23.28
C ARG A 26 -18.52 14.74 22.70
N GLN A 27 -18.44 16.01 23.03
CA GLN A 27 -17.21 16.77 22.91
C GLN A 27 -16.16 16.05 23.76
N ALA A 28 -15.16 15.48 23.07
CA ALA A 28 -13.96 15.02 23.74
C ALA A 28 -13.37 16.22 24.51
N PRO A 29 -12.97 16.03 25.77
CA PRO A 29 -12.35 17.09 26.53
C PRO A 29 -11.11 17.57 25.79
N ALA A 30 -11.01 18.88 25.56
CA ALA A 30 -9.80 19.52 25.10
C ALA A 30 -8.71 19.26 26.14
N HIS A 31 -7.83 18.33 25.87
CA HIS A 31 -6.62 18.13 26.66
C HIS A 31 -5.63 19.27 26.37
N ASN A 32 -5.83 20.41 27.02
CA ASN A 32 -4.79 21.38 27.25
C ASN A 32 -3.92 20.88 28.42
N GLY A 33 -3.12 19.90 28.14
CA GLY A 33 -2.08 19.41 29.02
C GLY A 33 -0.95 18.93 28.11
N ALA A 34 0.19 19.62 28.18
CA ALA A 34 1.43 19.11 27.61
C ALA A 34 1.81 17.85 28.39
N THR A 35 1.18 16.73 28.05
CA THR A 35 1.65 15.42 28.45
C THR A 35 2.80 15.15 27.48
N ALA A 36 4.01 15.03 28.02
CA ALA A 36 5.12 14.45 27.29
C ALA A 36 4.60 13.14 26.70
N THR A 37 4.40 13.14 25.38
CA THR A 37 4.13 11.92 24.62
C THR A 37 5.34 11.06 24.87
N ALA A 38 5.16 9.91 25.53
CA ALA A 38 6.13 8.84 25.49
C ALA A 38 6.37 8.61 24.00
N GLU A 39 7.58 8.94 23.52
CA GLU A 39 7.97 8.63 22.15
C GLU A 39 7.78 7.13 21.99
N ASP A 40 6.93 6.72 21.04
CA ASP A 40 6.83 5.33 20.66
C ASP A 40 8.26 4.83 20.40
N PRO A 41 8.64 3.66 20.94
CA PRO A 41 9.98 3.15 20.74
C PRO A 41 10.26 3.13 19.23
N PRO A 42 11.44 3.60 18.78
CA PRO A 42 11.76 3.67 17.37
C PRO A 42 11.50 2.30 16.74
N SER A 43 10.76 2.29 15.63
CA SER A 43 10.48 1.06 14.92
C SER A 43 11.79 0.32 14.62
N ARG A 44 11.85 -0.96 14.97
CA ARG A 44 13.00 -1.81 14.66
C ARG A 44 13.30 -1.83 13.16
N PHE A 45 12.27 -1.73 12.34
CA PHE A 45 12.40 -1.79 10.89
C PHE A 45 12.23 -0.41 10.25
N ILE A 46 13.19 -0.05 9.40
CA ILE A 46 13.16 1.17 8.59
C ILE A 46 12.70 0.77 7.19
N GLY A 47 11.51 1.26 6.80
CA GLY A 47 10.98 1.05 5.45
C GLY A 47 11.63 2.02 4.45
N VAL A 48 12.08 1.49 3.31
CA VAL A 48 12.54 2.26 2.15
C VAL A 48 11.66 1.86 0.98
N ILE A 49 10.82 2.78 0.53
CA ILE A 49 9.88 2.54 -0.57
C ILE A 49 10.40 3.25 -1.82
N GLY A 50 10.60 2.50 -2.87
CA GLY A 50 11.08 3.00 -4.15
C GLY A 50 10.00 3.73 -4.96
N ARG A 51 10.35 4.12 -6.17
CA ARG A 51 9.42 4.74 -7.09
C ARG A 51 8.44 3.71 -7.64
N ARG A 52 7.15 4.02 -7.58
CA ARG A 52 6.10 3.19 -8.21
C ARG A 52 6.19 3.27 -9.73
N ALA A 53 5.97 2.13 -10.39
CA ALA A 53 5.82 2.04 -11.83
C ALA A 53 4.56 1.21 -12.15
N ARG A 54 4.00 1.39 -13.33
CA ARG A 54 2.80 0.67 -13.76
C ARG A 54 3.17 -0.54 -14.59
N HIS A 55 2.49 -1.65 -14.33
CA HIS A 55 2.56 -2.85 -15.17
C HIS A 55 1.36 -2.97 -16.12
N ALA A 56 0.29 -2.19 -15.90
CA ALA A 56 -0.88 -2.10 -16.76
C ALA A 56 -1.59 -0.75 -16.58
N PRO A 57 -2.54 -0.38 -17.45
CA PRO A 57 -3.39 0.79 -17.25
C PRO A 57 -4.15 0.73 -15.92
N GLN A 58 -4.51 1.91 -15.38
CA GLN A 58 -5.33 1.98 -14.18
C GLN A 58 -6.65 1.23 -14.39
N PHE A 59 -6.97 0.34 -13.46
CA PHE A 59 -8.22 -0.40 -13.49
C PHE A 59 -9.40 0.54 -13.24
N LEU A 60 -10.37 0.57 -14.15
CA LEU A 60 -11.54 1.46 -14.09
C LEU A 60 -11.20 2.94 -13.83
N ARG A 61 -10.00 3.39 -14.20
CA ARG A 61 -9.46 4.73 -13.90
C ARG A 61 -9.29 5.02 -12.40
N ILE A 62 -9.28 3.99 -11.56
CA ILE A 62 -9.04 4.13 -10.13
C ILE A 62 -7.54 4.38 -9.93
N PRO A 63 -7.14 5.48 -9.27
CA PRO A 63 -5.75 5.72 -8.91
C PRO A 63 -5.19 4.56 -8.06
N GLU A 64 -3.87 4.42 -8.06
CA GLU A 64 -3.17 3.43 -7.22
C GLU A 64 -3.55 1.96 -7.51
N THR A 65 -3.92 1.65 -8.76
CA THR A 65 -4.14 0.29 -9.25
C THR A 65 -3.12 -0.07 -10.32
N ASN A 66 -2.81 -1.36 -10.48
CA ASN A 66 -1.94 -1.91 -11.52
C ASN A 66 -0.53 -1.29 -11.51
N PHE A 67 0.09 -1.26 -10.34
CA PHE A 67 1.46 -0.78 -10.16
C PHE A 67 2.33 -1.81 -9.46
N TYR A 68 3.64 -1.58 -9.53
CA TYR A 68 4.63 -2.30 -8.75
C TYR A 68 5.63 -1.32 -8.14
N VAL A 69 6.33 -1.77 -7.11
CA VAL A 69 7.37 -1.01 -6.44
C VAL A 69 8.39 -1.94 -5.77
N LEU A 70 9.67 -1.60 -5.87
CA LEU A 70 10.68 -2.17 -4.98
C LEU A 70 10.53 -1.52 -3.60
N ARG A 71 10.46 -2.33 -2.55
CA ARG A 71 10.47 -1.88 -1.18
C ARG A 71 11.50 -2.68 -0.37
N SER A 72 12.05 -2.05 0.64
CA SER A 72 13.06 -2.69 1.50
C SER A 72 12.76 -2.39 2.95
N PHE A 73 13.05 -3.36 3.81
CA PHE A 73 12.88 -3.25 5.25
C PHE A 73 14.23 -3.54 5.89
N LEU A 74 14.87 -2.48 6.38
CA LEU A 74 16.16 -2.55 7.08
C LEU A 74 15.90 -2.77 8.57
N ASP A 75 16.43 -3.85 9.12
CA ASP A 75 16.48 -4.06 10.56
C ASP A 75 17.58 -3.17 11.15
N SER A 76 17.19 -2.17 11.93
CA SER A 76 18.12 -1.21 12.54
C SER A 76 19.02 -1.82 13.61
N GLN A 77 18.70 -3.01 14.11
CA GLN A 77 19.50 -3.71 15.12
C GLN A 77 20.57 -4.63 14.50
N THR A 78 20.21 -5.34 13.43
CA THR A 78 21.11 -6.32 12.80
C THR A 78 21.75 -5.79 11.52
N GLY A 79 21.20 -4.75 10.89
CA GLY A 79 21.62 -4.26 9.59
C GLY A 79 21.15 -5.14 8.42
N GLU A 80 20.45 -6.23 8.69
CA GLU A 80 19.87 -7.08 7.65
C GLU A 80 18.78 -6.34 6.90
N THR A 81 18.67 -6.59 5.60
CA THR A 81 17.67 -5.96 4.77
C THR A 81 16.90 -6.99 3.97
N LEU A 82 15.59 -6.92 4.06
CA LEU A 82 14.66 -7.65 3.21
C LEU A 82 14.24 -6.76 2.05
N HIS A 83 14.45 -7.22 0.81
CA HIS A 83 13.98 -6.53 -0.38
C HIS A 83 12.80 -7.27 -0.99
N GLN A 84 11.79 -6.54 -1.43
CA GLN A 84 10.58 -7.10 -2.01
C GLN A 84 10.17 -6.34 -3.28
N LEU A 85 9.77 -7.08 -4.29
CA LEU A 85 8.98 -6.55 -5.39
C LEU A 85 7.50 -6.70 -5.02
N TYR A 86 6.87 -5.59 -4.66
CA TYR A 86 5.44 -5.51 -4.35
C TYR A 86 4.66 -5.19 -5.62
N VAL A 87 3.51 -5.85 -5.79
CA VAL A 87 2.61 -5.67 -6.93
C VAL A 87 1.18 -5.50 -6.43
N SER A 88 0.49 -4.51 -6.98
CA SER A 88 -0.97 -4.34 -6.89
C SER A 88 -1.56 -4.65 -8.26
N ASP A 89 -2.43 -5.65 -8.33
CA ASP A 89 -3.05 -6.14 -9.57
C ASP A 89 -4.57 -6.11 -9.47
N SER A 90 -5.22 -5.30 -10.32
CA SER A 90 -6.68 -5.19 -10.39
C SER A 90 -7.15 -5.55 -11.78
N TYR A 91 -8.17 -6.42 -11.88
CA TYR A 91 -8.61 -7.01 -13.13
C TYR A 91 -10.08 -7.44 -13.07
N SER A 92 -10.66 -7.73 -14.23
CA SER A 92 -11.98 -8.35 -14.35
C SER A 92 -11.84 -9.77 -14.91
N GLY A 93 -12.81 -10.62 -14.60
CA GLY A 93 -12.88 -12.01 -15.12
C GLY A 93 -12.84 -13.06 -14.01
N THR A 94 -12.08 -14.12 -14.21
CA THR A 94 -11.89 -15.18 -13.22
C THR A 94 -10.85 -14.78 -12.21
N GLU A 95 -11.09 -15.10 -10.96
CA GLU A 95 -10.13 -14.89 -9.87
C GLU A 95 -8.83 -15.68 -10.13
N ARG A 96 -7.69 -14.99 -9.97
CA ARG A 96 -6.38 -15.53 -10.36
C ARG A 96 -5.72 -16.34 -9.27
N HIS A 97 -5.77 -15.86 -8.03
CA HIS A 97 -5.07 -16.43 -6.88
C HIS A 97 -3.57 -16.55 -7.11
N TRP A 98 -2.89 -15.40 -7.16
CA TRP A 98 -1.43 -15.35 -7.26
C TRP A 98 -0.80 -16.11 -6.09
N ASN A 99 0.13 -17.02 -6.35
CA ASN A 99 0.63 -17.91 -5.31
C ASN A 99 2.09 -18.33 -5.43
N ALA A 100 2.77 -17.92 -6.48
CA ALA A 100 4.18 -18.23 -6.67
C ALA A 100 4.89 -17.12 -7.45
N ALA A 101 6.22 -17.09 -7.34
CA ALA A 101 7.08 -16.19 -8.09
C ALA A 101 8.41 -16.87 -8.45
N ARG A 102 9.00 -16.46 -9.57
CA ARG A 102 10.33 -16.92 -10.02
C ARG A 102 11.12 -15.75 -10.60
N ASP A 103 12.44 -15.83 -10.54
CA ASP A 103 13.34 -14.90 -11.19
C ASP A 103 13.37 -15.08 -12.73
N GLY A 104 14.15 -14.23 -13.41
CA GLY A 104 14.28 -14.25 -14.88
C GLY A 104 14.94 -15.51 -15.44
N VAL A 105 15.61 -16.32 -14.62
CA VAL A 105 16.23 -17.62 -15.00
C VAL A 105 15.42 -18.82 -14.51
N GLY A 106 14.32 -18.58 -13.80
CA GLY A 106 13.37 -19.60 -13.38
C GLY A 106 13.55 -20.13 -11.97
N HIS A 107 14.46 -19.57 -11.15
CA HIS A 107 14.58 -19.97 -9.75
C HIS A 107 13.40 -19.45 -8.95
N PRO A 108 12.84 -20.27 -8.02
CA PRO A 108 11.71 -19.85 -7.20
C PRO A 108 12.13 -18.74 -6.23
N LEU A 109 11.30 -17.72 -6.13
CA LEU A 109 11.38 -16.66 -5.13
C LEU A 109 10.34 -16.90 -4.04
N ARG A 110 10.61 -16.44 -2.81
CA ARG A 110 9.62 -16.51 -1.75
C ARG A 110 8.47 -15.57 -2.09
N PHE A 111 7.30 -16.14 -2.30
CA PHE A 111 6.06 -15.40 -2.57
C PHE A 111 5.36 -15.01 -1.26
N LEU A 112 4.74 -13.84 -1.23
CA LEU A 112 3.92 -13.34 -0.12
C LEU A 112 2.57 -12.87 -0.70
N GLU A 113 1.51 -13.48 -0.25
CA GLU A 113 0.16 -12.96 -0.41
C GLU A 113 -0.04 -11.86 0.65
N ILE A 114 -0.52 -10.69 0.23
CA ILE A 114 -0.71 -9.53 1.12
C ILE A 114 -2.19 -9.27 1.32
N SER A 115 -2.94 -9.14 0.24
CA SER A 115 -4.38 -8.98 0.29
C SER A 115 -5.05 -9.48 -0.98
N GLN A 116 -6.30 -9.88 -0.85
CA GLN A 116 -7.16 -10.31 -1.95
C GLN A 116 -8.58 -9.83 -1.67
N HIS A 117 -9.16 -9.12 -2.62
CA HIS A 117 -10.50 -8.54 -2.49
C HIS A 117 -11.30 -8.75 -3.78
N GLU A 118 -12.55 -9.19 -3.64
CA GLU A 118 -13.56 -9.01 -4.67
C GLU A 118 -14.03 -7.56 -4.63
N ILE A 119 -13.89 -6.84 -5.75
CA ILE A 119 -14.32 -5.44 -5.85
C ILE A 119 -15.83 -5.38 -6.10
N ILE A 120 -16.30 -6.16 -7.09
CA ILE A 120 -17.71 -6.21 -7.49
C ILE A 120 -17.97 -7.45 -8.34
N CYS A 121 -19.15 -8.08 -8.16
CA CYS A 121 -19.64 -9.19 -8.97
C CYS A 121 -21.06 -8.94 -9.50
N LYS A 122 -21.26 -7.81 -10.23
CA LYS A 122 -22.53 -7.49 -10.86
C LYS A 122 -22.35 -7.34 -12.37
N GLY A 123 -22.76 -8.36 -13.11
CA GLY A 123 -22.55 -8.39 -14.58
C GLY A 123 -21.14 -8.84 -14.99
N GLY A 124 -20.41 -9.45 -14.08
CA GLY A 124 -19.01 -9.88 -14.16
C GLY A 124 -18.29 -9.56 -12.85
N CYS A 125 -17.30 -10.39 -12.49
CA CYS A 125 -16.52 -10.16 -11.27
C CYS A 125 -15.26 -9.35 -11.56
N SER A 126 -14.84 -8.56 -10.57
CA SER A 126 -13.60 -7.80 -10.59
C SER A 126 -12.89 -7.97 -9.25
N TYR A 127 -11.60 -8.08 -9.30
CA TYR A 127 -10.74 -8.43 -8.18
C TYR A 127 -9.58 -7.45 -8.05
N ALA A 128 -9.08 -7.30 -6.83
CA ALA A 128 -7.81 -6.67 -6.54
C ALA A 128 -6.98 -7.62 -5.68
N GLU A 129 -5.79 -7.93 -6.11
CA GLU A 129 -4.84 -8.75 -5.38
C GLU A 129 -3.53 -7.98 -5.17
N GLU A 130 -3.01 -8.05 -3.95
CA GLU A 130 -1.71 -7.48 -3.61
C GLU A 130 -0.80 -8.59 -3.14
N PHE A 131 0.37 -8.64 -3.72
CA PHE A 131 1.34 -9.68 -3.44
C PHE A 131 2.76 -9.17 -3.60
N ALA A 132 3.73 -9.94 -3.13
CA ALA A 132 5.13 -9.61 -3.29
C ALA A 132 5.99 -10.86 -3.51
N ALA A 133 7.20 -10.64 -4.01
CA ALA A 133 8.28 -11.62 -4.01
C ALA A 133 9.50 -11.04 -3.30
N ASP A 134 10.12 -11.84 -2.42
CA ASP A 134 11.39 -11.48 -1.83
C ASP A 134 12.50 -11.66 -2.87
N ILE A 135 13.33 -10.63 -3.02
CA ILE A 135 14.47 -10.65 -3.94
C ILE A 135 15.75 -10.58 -3.12
N PRO A 136 16.67 -11.54 -3.25
CA PRO A 136 17.96 -11.48 -2.59
C PRO A 136 18.72 -10.19 -2.96
N GLU A 137 19.35 -9.53 -1.98
CA GLU A 137 20.15 -8.33 -2.26
C GLU A 137 21.29 -8.61 -3.24
N SER A 138 21.88 -9.79 -3.19
CA SER A 138 22.90 -10.24 -4.14
C SER A 138 22.41 -10.24 -5.58
N GLU A 139 21.15 -10.62 -5.82
CA GLU A 139 20.53 -10.60 -7.13
C GLU A 139 20.27 -9.17 -7.61
N LEU A 140 19.76 -8.29 -6.73
CA LEU A 140 19.60 -6.88 -7.07
C LEU A 140 20.94 -6.23 -7.45
N ARG A 141 22.00 -6.50 -6.69
CA ARG A 141 23.34 -5.95 -6.96
C ARG A 141 23.98 -6.54 -8.23
N ALA A 142 23.66 -7.78 -8.58
CA ALA A 142 24.10 -8.43 -9.82
C ALA A 142 23.33 -7.98 -11.06
N SER A 143 22.23 -7.22 -10.90
CA SER A 143 21.32 -6.83 -11.97
C SER A 143 21.30 -5.31 -12.24
N PRO A 144 22.43 -4.65 -12.54
CA PRO A 144 22.48 -3.21 -12.71
C PRO A 144 21.70 -2.70 -13.93
N HIS A 145 21.36 -3.58 -14.86
CA HIS A 145 20.58 -3.25 -16.06
C HIS A 145 19.10 -3.57 -15.93
N GLY A 146 18.70 -4.19 -14.84
CA GLY A 146 17.32 -4.59 -14.55
C GLY A 146 17.19 -6.09 -14.33
N LEU A 147 16.04 -6.50 -13.79
CA LEU A 147 15.68 -7.89 -13.59
C LEU A 147 14.19 -8.09 -13.90
N SER A 148 13.83 -9.33 -14.23
CA SER A 148 12.44 -9.73 -14.47
C SER A 148 12.00 -10.71 -13.38
N VAL A 149 10.80 -10.53 -12.87
CA VAL A 149 10.14 -11.47 -11.94
C VAL A 149 8.82 -11.90 -12.55
N THR A 150 8.61 -13.21 -12.67
CA THR A 150 7.35 -13.77 -13.15
C THR A 150 6.56 -14.33 -11.97
N PHE A 151 5.37 -13.78 -11.77
CA PHE A 151 4.37 -14.28 -10.84
C PHE A 151 3.46 -15.27 -11.54
N MET A 152 3.03 -16.30 -10.81
CA MET A 152 2.16 -17.36 -11.31
C MET A 152 0.94 -17.46 -10.43
N ALA A 153 -0.22 -17.68 -11.06
CA ALA A 153 -1.50 -17.81 -10.41
C ALA A 153 -2.00 -19.26 -10.47
N ARG A 154 -2.88 -19.64 -9.54
CA ARG A 154 -3.56 -20.96 -9.56
C ARG A 154 -4.46 -21.13 -10.78
N SER A 155 -4.98 -20.04 -11.33
CA SER A 155 -5.74 -20.03 -12.58
C SER A 155 -4.92 -20.45 -13.81
N GLY A 156 -3.59 -20.46 -13.71
CA GLY A 156 -2.66 -20.65 -14.81
C GLY A 156 -2.19 -19.36 -15.47
N ASP A 157 -2.68 -18.21 -15.01
CA ASP A 157 -2.18 -16.91 -15.47
C ASP A 157 -0.73 -16.68 -15.01
N GLU A 158 0.07 -16.04 -15.86
CA GLU A 158 1.41 -15.57 -15.54
C GLU A 158 1.51 -14.05 -15.76
N LYS A 159 2.30 -13.39 -14.93
CA LYS A 159 2.58 -11.95 -15.03
C LYS A 159 4.06 -11.70 -14.81
N THR A 160 4.74 -11.20 -15.82
CA THR A 160 6.14 -10.77 -15.69
C THR A 160 6.20 -9.28 -15.41
N ILE A 161 6.97 -8.92 -14.41
CA ILE A 161 7.29 -7.54 -14.03
C ILE A 161 8.77 -7.29 -14.31
N ASP A 162 9.05 -6.33 -15.18
CA ASP A 162 10.41 -5.88 -15.48
C ASP A 162 10.77 -4.68 -14.61
N VAL A 163 11.74 -4.87 -13.75
CA VAL A 163 12.29 -3.82 -12.88
C VAL A 163 13.53 -3.23 -13.55
N SER A 164 13.53 -1.93 -13.78
CA SER A 164 14.65 -1.28 -14.48
C SER A 164 15.90 -1.16 -13.59
N GLY A 165 17.07 -1.08 -14.22
CA GLY A 165 18.33 -0.85 -13.51
C GLY A 165 18.35 0.44 -12.70
N ASP A 166 17.68 1.50 -13.19
CA ASP A 166 17.54 2.76 -12.45
C ASP A 166 16.76 2.60 -11.17
N GLN A 167 15.66 1.81 -11.18
CA GLN A 167 14.87 1.52 -9.99
C GLN A 167 15.70 0.74 -8.97
N ILE A 168 16.45 -0.26 -9.43
CA ILE A 168 17.34 -1.08 -8.58
C ILE A 168 18.43 -0.20 -7.96
N THR A 169 19.12 0.57 -8.77
CA THR A 169 20.22 1.45 -8.33
C THR A 169 19.73 2.47 -7.30
N ALA A 170 18.60 3.12 -7.57
CA ALA A 170 18.01 4.10 -6.66
C ALA A 170 17.58 3.44 -5.32
N GLN A 171 17.00 2.24 -5.37
CA GLN A 171 16.57 1.51 -4.19
C GLN A 171 17.76 1.11 -3.31
N LEU A 172 18.79 0.52 -3.91
CA LEU A 172 20.01 0.13 -3.20
C LEU A 172 20.72 1.33 -2.59
N ALA A 173 20.87 2.44 -3.34
CA ALA A 173 21.47 3.66 -2.82
C ALA A 173 20.69 4.23 -1.62
N ALA A 174 19.35 4.22 -1.68
CA ALA A 174 18.51 4.69 -0.58
C ALA A 174 18.63 3.80 0.69
N VAL A 175 18.79 2.49 0.51
CA VAL A 175 19.03 1.54 1.62
C VAL A 175 20.42 1.75 2.20
N ASP A 176 21.46 1.83 1.35
CA ASP A 176 22.84 2.00 1.78
C ASP A 176 23.01 3.33 2.57
N ALA A 177 22.35 4.40 2.15
CA ALA A 177 22.32 5.67 2.88
C ALA A 177 21.71 5.54 4.30
N ARG A 178 20.77 4.62 4.51
CA ARG A 178 20.15 4.37 5.82
C ARG A 178 20.99 3.44 6.70
N ARG A 179 21.86 2.63 6.10
CA ARG A 179 22.82 1.77 6.82
C ARG A 179 24.01 2.56 7.38
N GLN A 180 24.35 3.70 6.77
CA GLN A 180 25.45 4.52 7.26
C GLN A 180 25.06 5.15 8.60
N PRO A 181 25.88 5.01 9.66
CA PRO A 181 25.65 5.74 10.88
C PRO A 181 25.67 7.24 10.59
N VAL A 182 24.72 7.96 11.16
CA VAL A 182 24.70 9.44 11.08
C VAL A 182 26.04 9.93 11.64
N GLN A 183 26.94 10.36 10.76
CA GLN A 183 28.22 10.93 11.16
C GLN A 183 27.90 12.24 11.91
N PRO A 184 28.27 12.36 13.20
CA PRO A 184 28.05 13.60 13.92
C PRO A 184 28.68 14.76 13.13
N ALA A 185 27.93 15.83 12.94
CA ALA A 185 28.46 17.02 12.27
C ALA A 185 29.79 17.41 12.93
N ALA A 186 30.84 17.48 12.13
CA ALA A 186 32.17 17.89 12.64
C ALA A 186 31.99 19.25 13.35
N PRO A 187 32.57 19.43 14.57
CA PRO A 187 32.47 20.67 15.30
C PRO A 187 32.99 21.77 14.40
N GLN A 188 32.13 22.76 14.13
CA GLN A 188 32.52 23.96 13.39
C GLN A 188 33.63 24.64 14.18
N SER A 189 34.81 24.69 13.61
CA SER A 189 35.94 25.43 14.19
C SER A 189 35.51 26.89 14.42
N PRO A 190 35.71 27.46 15.62
CA PRO A 190 35.35 28.86 15.86
C PRO A 190 36.16 29.70 14.91
N LEU A 191 35.43 30.56 14.14
CA LEU A 191 36.03 31.60 13.31
C LEU A 191 36.99 32.41 14.20
N SER A 192 38.28 32.28 13.93
CA SER A 192 39.30 33.14 14.56
C SER A 192 38.94 34.63 14.28
N ALA A 193 38.45 35.29 15.31
CA ALA A 193 38.32 36.74 15.29
C ALA A 193 39.73 37.31 15.08
N ARG A 194 40.01 37.80 13.90
CA ARG A 194 41.18 38.67 13.66
C ARG A 194 40.91 40.02 14.31
N GLN A 195 41.71 40.34 15.30
CA GLN A 195 41.90 41.69 15.81
C GLN A 195 42.62 42.53 14.77
#